data_b733cd39d80b42609b765534bff058d4
#
_entry.id   b733cd39d80b42609b765534bff058d4
#
_cell.length_a   1.000
_cell.length_b   1.000
_cell.length_c   1.000
_cell.angle_alpha   90.00
_cell.angle_beta   90.00
_cell.angle_gamma   90.00
#
_symmetry.space_group_name_H-M   'P 1'
#
loop_
_entity.id
_entity.type
_entity.pdbx_description
1 polymer ?
#
loop_
_entity_poly.entity_id
_entity_poly.type
_entity_poly.pdbx_seq_one_letter_code
_entity_poly.pdbx_strand_id
1 'polypeptide(L)'
;MKSKLRSLNSYFTGFEKTLLTSSLLILTMSYIIFPDSGTLSFIASLIGAFSLIFCAKGNPVGQLLIIIFSIIYAVVSYGMCYYGEMITYAGMTAPMAAASLYTWLRNPYGRSRSQVKIRSAGGKELAVIILLTIPVTVLFYFILKYFGTANIIPSILSVATSFLAVTFTLRRCALYALAYAMNDLILIVLWLLASVENTVYIPMLTCFAVFLVNDIYGFINWNRLMKQQSS
;
A
#
# COMPACT_ATOMS: atom_id res chain seq x y z
N MET A 1 -21.96 -22.63 -2.05
CA MET A 1 -21.76 -21.24 -1.63
C MET A 1 -21.56 -21.10 -0.13
N LYS A 2 -22.38 -21.72 0.74
CA LYS A 2 -22.26 -21.68 2.22
C LYS A 2 -20.94 -22.25 2.78
N SER A 3 -20.33 -23.29 2.16
CA SER A 3 -19.05 -23.86 2.63
C SER A 3 -17.85 -22.95 2.36
N LYS A 4 -17.81 -22.26 1.21
CA LYS A 4 -16.75 -21.25 0.89
C LYS A 4 -16.85 -20.02 1.79
N LEU A 5 -18.06 -19.57 2.14
CA LEU A 5 -18.28 -18.46 3.07
C LEU A 5 -17.84 -18.84 4.51
N ARG A 6 -18.07 -20.08 4.94
CA ARG A 6 -17.55 -20.57 6.22
C ARG A 6 -16.01 -20.63 6.25
N SER A 7 -15.38 -21.04 5.15
CA SER A 7 -13.90 -21.07 5.06
C SER A 7 -13.27 -19.67 5.08
N LEU A 8 -13.89 -18.68 4.44
CA LEU A 8 -13.46 -17.28 4.50
C LEU A 8 -13.64 -16.69 5.91
N ASN A 9 -14.73 -17.04 6.58
CA ASN A 9 -14.98 -16.56 7.94
C ASN A 9 -13.99 -17.14 8.97
N SER A 10 -13.46 -18.35 8.75
CA SER A 10 -12.40 -18.94 9.57
C SER A 10 -10.99 -18.45 9.20
N TYR A 11 -10.81 -17.85 8.02
CA TYR A 11 -9.53 -17.36 7.56
C TYR A 11 -9.06 -16.10 8.31
N PHE A 12 -9.98 -15.18 8.63
CA PHE A 12 -9.68 -13.96 9.36
C PHE A 12 -9.93 -14.11 10.86
N THR A 13 -9.00 -13.59 11.67
CA THR A 13 -9.19 -13.46 13.12
C THR A 13 -10.30 -12.45 13.45
N GLY A 14 -10.80 -12.47 14.67
CA GLY A 14 -11.80 -11.48 15.13
C GLY A 14 -11.31 -10.05 14.95
N PHE A 15 -10.06 -9.78 15.33
CA PHE A 15 -9.44 -8.46 15.16
C PHE A 15 -9.35 -8.04 13.69
N GLU A 16 -8.91 -8.92 12.79
CA GLU A 16 -8.81 -8.62 11.36
C GLU A 16 -10.18 -8.31 10.74
N LYS A 17 -11.23 -9.02 11.18
CA LYS A 17 -12.60 -8.71 10.75
C LYS A 17 -13.05 -7.33 11.22
N THR A 18 -12.82 -7.00 12.48
CA THR A 18 -13.14 -5.68 13.02
C THR A 18 -12.36 -4.59 12.30
N LEU A 19 -11.04 -4.77 12.09
CA LEU A 19 -10.19 -3.84 11.38
C LEU A 19 -10.68 -3.60 9.95
N LEU A 20 -10.96 -4.67 9.20
CA LEU A 20 -11.47 -4.58 7.83
C LEU A 20 -12.85 -3.90 7.80
N THR A 21 -13.77 -4.32 8.68
CA THR A 21 -15.13 -3.76 8.69
C THR A 21 -15.13 -2.28 9.06
N SER A 22 -14.34 -1.88 10.07
CA SER A 22 -14.20 -0.46 10.44
C SER A 22 -13.55 0.35 9.32
N SER A 23 -12.52 -0.18 8.66
CA SER A 23 -11.89 0.45 7.48
C SER A 23 -12.92 0.71 6.38
N LEU A 24 -13.69 -0.31 6.00
CA LEU A 24 -14.71 -0.19 4.96
C LEU A 24 -15.84 0.80 5.35
N LEU A 25 -16.27 0.79 6.62
CA LEU A 25 -17.29 1.73 7.11
C LEU A 25 -16.78 3.17 7.07
N ILE A 26 -15.58 3.44 7.57
CA ILE A 26 -14.98 4.78 7.58
C ILE A 26 -14.84 5.30 6.14
N LEU A 27 -14.31 4.48 5.22
CA LEU A 27 -14.19 4.84 3.81
C LEU A 27 -15.56 5.13 3.19
N THR A 28 -16.54 4.24 3.37
CA THR A 28 -17.88 4.42 2.82
C THR A 28 -18.54 5.70 3.35
N MET A 29 -18.45 5.96 4.65
CA MET A 29 -18.99 7.18 5.25
C MET A 29 -18.33 8.44 4.70
N SER A 30 -17.00 8.42 4.52
CA SER A 30 -16.28 9.55 3.94
C SER A 30 -16.75 9.88 2.52
N TYR A 31 -16.95 8.86 1.68
CA TYR A 31 -17.46 9.06 0.30
C TYR A 31 -18.95 9.40 0.23
N ILE A 32 -19.77 9.02 1.21
CA ILE A 32 -21.17 9.45 1.31
C ILE A 32 -21.23 10.96 1.67
N ILE A 33 -20.35 11.42 2.56
CA ILE A 33 -20.28 12.83 2.98
C ILE A 33 -19.73 13.73 1.87
N PHE A 34 -18.78 13.20 1.07
CA PHE A 34 -18.12 13.92 -0.03
C PHE A 34 -18.35 13.22 -1.37
N PRO A 35 -19.57 13.21 -1.94
CA PRO A 35 -19.91 12.41 -3.12
C PRO A 35 -19.17 12.83 -4.40
N ASP A 36 -18.75 14.10 -4.47
CA ASP A 36 -18.03 14.66 -5.63
C ASP A 36 -16.60 14.12 -5.78
N SER A 37 -16.11 13.35 -4.79
CA SER A 37 -14.77 12.71 -4.81
C SER A 37 -14.62 11.60 -5.86
N GLY A 38 -15.70 11.20 -6.50
CA GLY A 38 -15.72 10.29 -7.63
C GLY A 38 -15.77 8.80 -7.25
N THR A 39 -16.59 8.07 -7.97
CA THR A 39 -16.82 6.63 -7.76
C THR A 39 -15.55 5.80 -7.93
N LEU A 40 -14.66 6.19 -8.85
CA LEU A 40 -13.42 5.46 -9.11
C LEU A 40 -12.47 5.54 -7.91
N SER A 41 -12.37 6.70 -7.26
CA SER A 41 -11.60 6.90 -6.03
C SER A 41 -12.14 6.02 -4.89
N PHE A 42 -13.46 5.93 -4.77
CA PHE A 42 -14.10 5.06 -3.79
C PHE A 42 -13.78 3.58 -4.02
N ILE A 43 -13.91 3.10 -5.27
CA ILE A 43 -13.57 1.71 -5.63
C ILE A 43 -12.09 1.42 -5.33
N ALA A 44 -11.19 2.34 -5.69
CA ALA A 44 -9.77 2.22 -5.39
C ALA A 44 -9.54 2.07 -3.88
N SER A 45 -10.13 2.93 -3.06
CA SER A 45 -9.98 2.91 -1.60
C SER A 45 -10.45 1.59 -0.97
N LEU A 46 -11.57 1.03 -1.45
CA LEU A 46 -12.04 -0.27 -0.98
C LEU A 46 -11.08 -1.40 -1.38
N ILE A 47 -10.63 -1.44 -2.64
CA ILE A 47 -9.66 -2.44 -3.12
C ILE A 47 -8.36 -2.35 -2.32
N GLY A 48 -7.88 -1.12 -2.06
CA GLY A 48 -6.72 -0.87 -1.24
C GLY A 48 -6.87 -1.43 0.17
N ALA A 49 -7.97 -1.14 0.86
CA ALA A 49 -8.23 -1.68 2.21
C ALA A 49 -8.26 -3.21 2.25
N PHE A 50 -8.87 -3.86 1.25
CA PHE A 50 -8.80 -5.31 1.12
C PHE A 50 -7.37 -5.80 0.85
N SER A 51 -6.61 -5.11 0.01
CA SER A 51 -5.23 -5.51 -0.31
C SER A 51 -4.35 -5.56 0.94
N LEU A 52 -4.45 -4.54 1.81
CA LEU A 52 -3.62 -4.42 3.00
C LEU A 52 -3.85 -5.56 3.99
N ILE A 53 -5.10 -5.97 4.21
CA ILE A 53 -5.38 -7.08 5.13
C ILE A 53 -4.84 -8.42 4.60
N PHE A 54 -4.90 -8.66 3.27
CA PHE A 54 -4.28 -9.83 2.67
C PHE A 54 -2.75 -9.76 2.71
N CYS A 55 -2.16 -8.59 2.45
CA CYS A 55 -0.73 -8.38 2.58
C CYS A 55 -0.26 -8.58 4.03
N ALA A 56 -1.00 -8.09 5.01
CA ALA A 56 -0.71 -8.30 6.42
C ALA A 56 -0.64 -9.80 6.81
N LYS A 57 -1.40 -10.65 6.13
CA LYS A 57 -1.35 -12.12 6.28
C LYS A 57 -0.26 -12.80 5.44
N GLY A 58 0.51 -12.05 4.67
CA GLY A 58 1.48 -12.60 3.73
C GLY A 58 0.83 -13.35 2.55
N ASN A 59 -0.43 -13.04 2.23
CA ASN A 59 -1.16 -13.72 1.16
C ASN A 59 -0.91 -13.04 -0.19
N PRO A 60 -0.46 -13.79 -1.23
CA PRO A 60 -0.20 -13.23 -2.56
C PRO A 60 -1.38 -12.50 -3.21
N VAL A 61 -2.62 -12.82 -2.83
CA VAL A 61 -3.83 -12.10 -3.29
C VAL A 61 -3.74 -10.61 -2.97
N GLY A 62 -3.11 -10.24 -1.85
CA GLY A 62 -2.86 -8.84 -1.52
C GLY A 62 -2.08 -8.11 -2.61
N GLN A 63 -1.03 -8.72 -3.16
CA GLN A 63 -0.23 -8.12 -4.23
C GLN A 63 -1.02 -7.97 -5.54
N LEU A 64 -1.89 -8.92 -5.86
CA LEU A 64 -2.81 -8.81 -7.00
C LEU A 64 -3.74 -7.59 -6.83
N LEU A 65 -4.30 -7.43 -5.63
CA LEU A 65 -5.17 -6.28 -5.33
C LEU A 65 -4.40 -4.96 -5.33
N ILE A 66 -3.11 -4.93 -4.89
CA ILE A 66 -2.26 -3.74 -4.99
C ILE A 66 -2.02 -3.35 -6.46
N ILE A 67 -1.83 -4.31 -7.37
CA ILE A 67 -1.69 -4.01 -8.81
C ILE A 67 -2.95 -3.30 -9.31
N ILE A 68 -4.13 -3.85 -9.01
CA ILE A 68 -5.42 -3.27 -9.43
C ILE A 68 -5.60 -1.88 -8.81
N PHE A 69 -5.36 -1.75 -7.50
CA PHE A 69 -5.41 -0.48 -6.78
C PHE A 69 -4.48 0.56 -7.43
N SER A 70 -3.23 0.19 -7.69
CA SER A 70 -2.21 1.10 -8.23
C SER A 70 -2.58 1.64 -9.61
N ILE A 71 -3.15 0.80 -10.48
CA ILE A 71 -3.62 1.22 -11.81
C ILE A 71 -4.79 2.20 -11.66
N ILE A 72 -5.78 1.87 -10.85
CA ILE A 72 -6.95 2.74 -10.65
C ILE A 72 -6.53 4.05 -9.98
N TYR A 73 -5.69 4.00 -8.96
CA TYR A 73 -5.20 5.17 -8.25
C TYR A 73 -4.36 6.08 -9.14
N ALA A 74 -3.56 5.52 -10.05
CA ALA A 74 -2.82 6.30 -11.05
C ALA A 74 -3.77 7.07 -11.99
N VAL A 75 -4.88 6.45 -12.43
CA VAL A 75 -5.90 7.12 -13.26
C VAL A 75 -6.58 8.24 -12.48
N VAL A 76 -6.93 8.00 -11.21
CA VAL A 76 -7.51 9.01 -10.32
C VAL A 76 -6.54 10.19 -10.14
N SER A 77 -5.28 9.90 -9.83
CA SER A 77 -4.24 10.93 -9.61
C SER A 77 -3.98 11.76 -10.88
N TYR A 78 -4.04 11.14 -12.06
CA TYR A 78 -3.97 11.87 -13.34
C TYR A 78 -5.12 12.88 -13.48
N GLY A 79 -6.35 12.46 -13.20
CA GLY A 79 -7.53 13.34 -13.27
C GLY A 79 -7.49 14.50 -12.26
N MET A 80 -6.74 14.35 -11.18
CA MET A 80 -6.53 15.36 -10.14
C MET A 80 -5.24 16.18 -10.33
N CYS A 81 -4.53 16.02 -11.46
CA CYS A 81 -3.25 16.66 -11.77
C CYS A 81 -2.11 16.33 -10.78
N TYR A 82 -2.24 15.25 -10.01
CA TYR A 82 -1.18 14.72 -9.14
C TYR A 82 -0.29 13.76 -9.93
N TYR A 83 0.46 14.29 -10.90
CA TYR A 83 1.30 13.50 -11.81
C TYR A 83 2.39 12.71 -11.09
N GLY A 84 2.86 13.21 -9.95
CA GLY A 84 3.80 12.49 -9.09
C GLY A 84 3.26 11.14 -8.63
N GLU A 85 2.06 11.15 -8.07
CA GLU A 85 1.38 9.94 -7.61
C GLU A 85 1.04 9.02 -8.80
N MET A 86 0.54 9.58 -9.91
CA MET A 86 0.28 8.82 -11.13
C MET A 86 1.52 8.03 -11.57
N ILE A 87 2.67 8.71 -11.73
CA ILE A 87 3.91 8.09 -12.22
C ILE A 87 4.45 7.08 -11.21
N THR A 88 4.39 7.39 -9.92
CA THR A 88 4.84 6.50 -8.85
C THR A 88 4.03 5.21 -8.82
N TYR A 89 2.69 5.32 -8.88
CA TYR A 89 1.83 4.13 -8.80
C TYR A 89 1.81 3.32 -10.09
N ALA A 90 1.74 3.95 -11.26
CA ALA A 90 1.77 3.23 -12.54
C ALA A 90 3.18 2.73 -12.92
N GLY A 91 4.20 3.55 -12.71
CA GLY A 91 5.56 3.28 -13.17
C GLY A 91 6.44 2.50 -12.17
N MET A 92 6.12 2.54 -10.89
CA MET A 92 6.91 1.87 -9.85
C MET A 92 6.09 0.88 -9.04
N THR A 93 4.99 1.31 -8.41
CA THR A 93 4.25 0.44 -7.47
C THR A 93 3.60 -0.75 -8.18
N ALA A 94 2.90 -0.54 -9.29
CA ALA A 94 2.24 -1.63 -10.01
C ALA A 94 3.24 -2.66 -10.58
N PRO A 95 4.33 -2.30 -11.28
CA PRO A 95 5.33 -3.27 -11.73
C PRO A 95 6.02 -4.01 -10.59
N MET A 96 6.35 -3.32 -9.51
CA MET A 96 7.00 -3.94 -8.35
C MET A 96 6.04 -4.85 -7.58
N ALA A 97 4.74 -4.53 -7.51
CA ALA A 97 3.72 -5.42 -6.96
C ALA A 97 3.54 -6.69 -7.82
N ALA A 98 3.62 -6.57 -9.15
CA ALA A 98 3.62 -7.74 -10.05
C ALA A 98 4.86 -8.63 -9.82
N ALA A 99 6.04 -8.05 -9.69
CA ALA A 99 7.26 -8.77 -9.34
C ALA A 99 7.16 -9.41 -7.94
N SER A 100 6.53 -8.71 -6.98
CA SER A 100 6.28 -9.22 -5.63
C SER A 100 5.29 -10.38 -5.65
N LEU A 101 4.21 -10.28 -6.43
CA LEU A 101 3.26 -11.37 -6.63
C LEU A 101 3.98 -12.64 -7.13
N TYR A 102 4.82 -12.49 -8.16
CA TYR A 102 5.61 -13.60 -8.70
C TYR A 102 6.53 -14.21 -7.64
N THR A 103 7.28 -13.39 -6.90
CA THR A 103 8.19 -13.86 -5.85
C THR A 103 7.45 -14.51 -4.70
N TRP A 104 6.28 -14.00 -4.29
CA TRP A 104 5.48 -14.56 -3.21
C TRP A 104 4.90 -15.92 -3.59
N LEU A 105 4.41 -16.07 -4.82
CA LEU A 105 3.93 -17.35 -5.35
C LEU A 105 5.03 -18.42 -5.48
N ARG A 106 6.29 -17.99 -5.74
CA ARG A 106 7.46 -18.87 -5.85
C ARG A 106 8.04 -19.28 -4.49
N ASN A 107 7.68 -18.58 -3.41
CA ASN A 107 8.23 -18.81 -2.07
C ASN A 107 7.13 -19.00 -1.04
N PRO A 108 6.25 -20.02 -1.17
CA PRO A 108 5.22 -20.29 -0.18
C PRO A 108 5.82 -20.80 1.13
N TYR A 109 5.14 -20.52 2.24
CA TYR A 109 5.44 -21.11 3.54
C TYR A 109 4.62 -22.39 3.74
N GLY A 110 5.28 -23.50 4.00
CA GLY A 110 4.65 -24.80 4.15
C GLY A 110 3.98 -25.33 2.88
N ARG A 111 2.99 -26.20 3.02
CA ARG A 111 2.23 -26.80 1.91
C ARG A 111 1.14 -25.85 1.36
N SER A 112 0.76 -24.84 2.10
CA SER A 112 -0.27 -23.88 1.71
C SER A 112 0.36 -22.73 0.92
N ARG A 113 -0.17 -22.44 -0.29
CA ARG A 113 0.23 -21.28 -1.09
C ARG A 113 -0.40 -19.96 -0.61
N SER A 114 -1.13 -20.00 0.51
CA SER A 114 -1.84 -18.84 1.05
C SER A 114 -0.97 -17.91 1.89
N GLN A 115 0.28 -18.29 2.18
CA GLN A 115 1.20 -17.49 2.97
C GLN A 115 2.61 -17.58 2.38
N VAL A 116 3.28 -16.44 2.30
CA VAL A 116 4.67 -16.35 1.82
C VAL A 116 5.66 -16.65 2.94
N LYS A 117 6.81 -17.24 2.57
CA LYS A 117 7.94 -17.38 3.48
C LYS A 117 8.61 -16.03 3.69
N ILE A 118 8.54 -15.52 4.93
CA ILE A 118 9.13 -14.25 5.34
C ILE A 118 10.63 -14.40 5.47
N ARG A 119 11.36 -13.33 5.14
CA ARG A 119 12.80 -13.26 5.22
C ARG A 119 13.23 -12.06 6.05
N SER A 120 14.25 -12.23 6.87
CA SER A 120 14.94 -11.11 7.50
C SER A 120 15.94 -10.49 6.52
N ALA A 121 15.97 -9.17 6.41
CA ALA A 121 17.00 -8.46 5.65
C ALA A 121 18.27 -8.34 6.50
N GLY A 122 19.41 -8.73 5.94
CA GLY A 122 20.71 -8.51 6.59
C GLY A 122 21.12 -7.02 6.50
N GLY A 123 21.99 -6.56 7.42
CA GLY A 123 22.40 -5.16 7.47
C GLY A 123 23.01 -4.65 6.16
N LYS A 124 23.80 -5.45 5.44
CA LYS A 124 24.36 -5.08 4.13
C LYS A 124 23.26 -4.90 3.08
N GLU A 125 22.27 -5.79 3.06
CA GLU A 125 21.13 -5.69 2.14
C GLU A 125 20.32 -4.43 2.40
N LEU A 126 20.06 -4.13 3.68
CA LEU A 126 19.36 -2.92 4.09
C LEU A 126 20.12 -1.66 3.65
N ALA A 127 21.43 -1.60 3.86
CA ALA A 127 22.27 -0.49 3.42
C ALA A 127 22.22 -0.29 1.89
N VAL A 128 22.26 -1.38 1.12
CA VAL A 128 22.15 -1.30 -0.36
C VAL A 128 20.78 -0.76 -0.78
N ILE A 129 19.69 -1.21 -0.17
CA ILE A 129 18.34 -0.73 -0.50
C ILE A 129 18.22 0.76 -0.20
N ILE A 130 18.70 1.21 0.97
CA ILE A 130 18.71 2.64 1.34
C ILE A 130 19.57 3.46 0.36
N LEU A 131 20.75 2.95 0.00
CA LEU A 131 21.63 3.63 -0.96
C LEU A 131 21.01 3.75 -2.34
N LEU A 132 20.30 2.70 -2.81
CA LEU A 132 19.58 2.72 -4.09
C LEU A 132 18.37 3.67 -4.09
N THR A 133 17.80 3.98 -2.93
CA THR A 133 16.70 4.93 -2.81
C THR A 133 17.14 6.34 -3.23
N ILE A 134 18.39 6.72 -2.98
CA ILE A 134 18.90 8.07 -3.28
C ILE A 134 18.83 8.37 -4.80
N PRO A 135 19.48 7.58 -5.69
CA PRO A 135 19.44 7.86 -7.14
C PRO A 135 18.03 7.75 -7.72
N VAL A 136 17.19 6.85 -7.21
CA VAL A 136 15.78 6.74 -7.65
C VAL A 136 15.04 8.02 -7.27
N THR A 137 15.18 8.50 -6.05
CA THR A 137 14.55 9.75 -5.58
C THR A 137 15.01 10.96 -6.38
N VAL A 138 16.32 11.04 -6.67
CA VAL A 138 16.89 12.12 -7.51
C VAL A 138 16.34 12.06 -8.93
N LEU A 139 16.27 10.88 -9.54
CA LEU A 139 15.69 10.69 -10.86
C LEU A 139 14.22 11.16 -10.90
N PHE A 140 13.43 10.73 -9.93
CA PHE A 140 12.03 11.14 -9.83
C PHE A 140 11.87 12.63 -9.56
N TYR A 141 12.78 13.27 -8.81
CA TYR A 141 12.74 14.72 -8.64
C TYR A 141 12.72 15.44 -9.99
N PHE A 142 13.61 15.08 -10.92
CA PHE A 142 13.64 15.70 -12.25
C PHE A 142 12.38 15.39 -13.05
N ILE A 143 11.86 14.14 -12.97
CA ILE A 143 10.63 13.74 -13.64
C ILE A 143 9.45 14.56 -13.09
N LEU A 144 9.27 14.61 -11.77
CA LEU A 144 8.16 15.32 -11.13
C LEU A 144 8.21 16.83 -11.39
N LYS A 145 9.42 17.40 -11.38
CA LYS A 145 9.65 18.81 -11.72
C LYS A 145 9.28 19.10 -13.17
N TYR A 146 9.65 18.22 -14.11
CA TYR A 146 9.30 18.34 -15.52
C TYR A 146 7.78 18.32 -15.75
N PHE A 147 7.05 17.47 -15.05
CA PHE A 147 5.59 17.39 -15.16
C PHE A 147 4.83 18.46 -14.35
N GLY A 148 5.53 19.34 -13.63
CA GLY A 148 4.89 20.39 -12.83
C GLY A 148 4.02 19.84 -11.70
N THR A 149 4.45 18.74 -11.05
CA THR A 149 3.70 18.10 -9.97
C THR A 149 3.43 19.08 -8.83
N ALA A 150 2.17 19.15 -8.39
CA ALA A 150 1.77 19.90 -7.21
C ALA A 150 2.45 19.32 -5.94
N ASN A 151 2.78 20.23 -4.98
CA ASN A 151 3.38 19.83 -3.70
C ASN A 151 4.63 18.93 -3.85
N ILE A 152 5.60 19.37 -4.64
CA ILE A 152 6.79 18.59 -5.03
C ILE A 152 7.55 17.95 -3.87
N ILE A 153 7.64 18.62 -2.70
CA ILE A 153 8.39 18.12 -1.53
C ILE A 153 7.74 16.84 -0.97
N PRO A 154 6.46 16.83 -0.56
CA PRO A 154 5.83 15.59 -0.12
C PRO A 154 5.78 14.53 -1.24
N SER A 155 5.62 14.90 -2.51
CA SER A 155 5.65 13.93 -3.62
C SER A 155 7.01 13.23 -3.75
N ILE A 156 8.13 13.92 -3.57
CA ILE A 156 9.48 13.30 -3.60
C ILE A 156 9.68 12.37 -2.40
N LEU A 157 9.25 12.78 -1.22
CA LEU A 157 9.33 11.95 -0.02
C LEU A 157 8.45 10.70 -0.15
N SER A 158 7.27 10.83 -0.77
CA SER A 158 6.40 9.70 -1.11
C SER A 158 7.10 8.72 -2.06
N VAL A 159 7.78 9.19 -3.10
CA VAL A 159 8.58 8.33 -4.00
C VAL A 159 9.65 7.56 -3.22
N ALA A 160 10.41 8.22 -2.35
CA ALA A 160 11.48 7.58 -1.59
C ALA A 160 10.95 6.47 -0.68
N THR A 161 9.89 6.77 0.08
CA THR A 161 9.28 5.79 0.99
C THR A 161 8.54 4.68 0.24
N SER A 162 7.88 4.98 -0.88
CA SER A 162 7.28 3.98 -1.77
C SER A 162 8.33 3.03 -2.34
N PHE A 163 9.49 3.53 -2.79
CA PHE A 163 10.56 2.69 -3.30
C PHE A 163 11.09 1.72 -2.23
N LEU A 164 11.29 2.21 -1.01
CA LEU A 164 11.65 1.35 0.12
C LEU A 164 10.58 0.28 0.37
N ALA A 165 9.30 0.68 0.43
CA ALA A 165 8.19 -0.20 0.71
C ALA A 165 8.06 -1.32 -0.35
N VAL A 166 8.03 -0.98 -1.64
CA VAL A 166 7.91 -1.97 -2.72
C VAL A 166 9.14 -2.89 -2.81
N THR A 167 10.33 -2.36 -2.50
CA THR A 167 11.56 -3.17 -2.48
C THR A 167 11.56 -4.16 -1.32
N PHE A 168 11.19 -3.74 -0.11
CA PHE A 168 11.04 -4.65 1.02
C PHE A 168 9.93 -5.69 0.79
N THR A 169 8.84 -5.31 0.13
CA THR A 169 7.77 -6.23 -0.27
C THR A 169 8.28 -7.32 -1.20
N LEU A 170 9.02 -6.93 -2.24
CA LEU A 170 9.67 -7.84 -3.19
C LEU A 170 10.64 -8.80 -2.48
N ARG A 171 11.38 -8.30 -1.50
CA ARG A 171 12.32 -9.08 -0.67
C ARG A 171 11.64 -9.89 0.43
N ARG A 172 10.32 -9.77 0.58
CA ARG A 172 9.52 -10.47 1.61
C ARG A 172 9.97 -10.15 3.03
N CYS A 173 10.38 -8.91 3.25
CA CYS A 173 10.88 -8.42 4.53
C CYS A 173 9.77 -7.73 5.32
N ALA A 174 9.69 -7.98 6.64
CA ALA A 174 8.66 -7.38 7.51
C ALA A 174 8.70 -5.83 7.54
N LEU A 175 9.83 -5.22 7.20
CA LEU A 175 10.00 -3.77 7.13
C LEU A 175 9.15 -3.11 6.03
N TYR A 176 8.56 -3.90 5.10
CA TYR A 176 7.73 -3.35 4.04
C TYR A 176 6.55 -2.54 4.58
N ALA A 177 5.86 -3.07 5.59
CA ALA A 177 4.70 -2.43 6.15
C ALA A 177 5.06 -1.17 6.96
N LEU A 178 6.22 -1.15 7.62
CA LEU A 178 6.73 0.07 8.24
C LEU A 178 7.04 1.14 7.20
N ALA A 179 7.66 0.76 6.07
CA ALA A 179 7.95 1.70 4.98
C ALA A 179 6.66 2.24 4.32
N TYR A 180 5.62 1.40 4.17
CA TYR A 180 4.30 1.87 3.72
C TYR A 180 3.64 2.78 4.75
N ALA A 181 3.69 2.47 6.05
CA ALA A 181 3.17 3.34 7.09
C ALA A 181 3.86 4.74 7.07
N MET A 182 5.17 4.78 6.82
CA MET A 182 5.89 6.06 6.61
C MET A 182 5.40 6.78 5.34
N ASN A 183 5.15 6.04 4.26
CA ASN A 183 4.60 6.60 3.03
C ASN A 183 3.19 7.16 3.24
N ASP A 184 2.34 6.44 3.98
CA ASP A 184 0.99 6.89 4.30
C ASP A 184 0.99 8.20 5.09
N LEU A 185 1.91 8.38 6.05
CA LEU A 185 2.07 9.66 6.75
C LEU A 185 2.38 10.82 5.79
N ILE A 186 3.22 10.58 4.80
CA ILE A 186 3.56 11.59 3.78
C ILE A 186 2.36 11.87 2.89
N LEU A 187 1.64 10.83 2.47
CA LEU A 187 0.44 10.97 1.65
C LEU A 187 -0.72 11.63 2.41
N ILE A 188 -0.83 11.40 3.72
CA ILE A 188 -1.76 12.14 4.59
C ILE A 188 -1.44 13.64 4.53
N VAL A 189 -0.16 14.02 4.64
CA VAL A 189 0.24 15.44 4.52
C VAL A 189 -0.07 15.98 3.12
N LEU A 190 0.24 15.24 2.06
CA LEU A 190 -0.05 15.63 0.68
C LEU A 190 -1.55 15.88 0.47
N TRP A 191 -2.38 14.92 0.86
CA TRP A 191 -3.84 15.02 0.68
C TRP A 191 -4.48 16.02 1.65
N LEU A 192 -3.88 16.27 2.82
CA LEU A 192 -4.29 17.34 3.72
C LEU A 192 -4.10 18.72 3.05
N LEU A 193 -2.92 18.97 2.45
CA LEU A 193 -2.66 20.20 1.70
C LEU A 193 -3.64 20.37 0.54
N ALA A 194 -3.91 19.29 -0.21
CA ALA A 194 -4.91 19.29 -1.27
C ALA A 194 -6.32 19.59 -0.74
N SER A 195 -6.69 19.02 0.41
CA SER A 195 -8.02 19.16 1.01
C SER A 195 -8.29 20.58 1.53
N VAL A 196 -7.26 21.34 1.87
CA VAL A 196 -7.37 22.77 2.22
C VAL A 196 -7.81 23.59 1.01
N GLU A 197 -7.34 23.23 -0.18
CA GLU A 197 -7.72 23.90 -1.43
C GLU A 197 -9.10 23.44 -1.92
N ASN A 198 -9.39 22.15 -1.77
CA ASN A 198 -10.67 21.57 -2.21
C ASN A 198 -11.06 20.35 -1.35
N THR A 199 -12.20 20.48 -0.66
CA THR A 199 -12.73 19.44 0.23
C THR A 199 -13.06 18.11 -0.48
N VAL A 200 -13.14 18.11 -1.79
CA VAL A 200 -13.30 16.90 -2.63
C VAL A 200 -12.19 15.86 -2.38
N TYR A 201 -11.02 16.28 -1.87
CA TYR A 201 -9.88 15.40 -1.59
C TYR A 201 -9.90 14.78 -0.18
N ILE A 202 -10.85 15.16 0.69
CA ILE A 202 -10.96 14.61 2.07
C ILE A 202 -11.08 13.07 2.08
N PRO A 203 -11.83 12.39 1.16
CA PRO A 203 -11.87 10.94 1.14
C PRO A 203 -10.52 10.28 0.82
N MET A 204 -9.65 10.94 0.05
CA MET A 204 -8.29 10.42 -0.18
C MET A 204 -7.42 10.55 1.08
N LEU A 205 -7.53 11.67 1.80
CA LEU A 205 -6.92 11.83 3.13
C LEU A 205 -7.38 10.74 4.09
N THR A 206 -8.69 10.48 4.16
CA THR A 206 -9.29 9.42 4.98
C THR A 206 -8.78 8.04 4.55
N CYS A 207 -8.62 7.80 3.26
CA CYS A 207 -8.10 6.55 2.70
C CYS A 207 -6.70 6.24 3.25
N PHE A 208 -5.77 7.19 3.18
CA PHE A 208 -4.40 6.98 3.66
C PHE A 208 -4.31 6.93 5.18
N ALA A 209 -5.19 7.61 5.91
CA ALA A 209 -5.31 7.45 7.36
C ALA A 209 -5.76 6.01 7.74
N VAL A 210 -6.70 5.45 7.01
CA VAL A 210 -7.12 4.05 7.17
C VAL A 210 -5.99 3.09 6.78
N PHE A 211 -5.25 3.38 5.71
CA PHE A 211 -4.11 2.55 5.26
C PHE A 211 -3.00 2.53 6.31
N LEU A 212 -2.65 3.66 6.89
CA LEU A 212 -1.67 3.76 7.96
C LEU A 212 -1.97 2.80 9.11
N VAL A 213 -3.24 2.74 9.58
CA VAL A 213 -3.64 1.82 10.66
C VAL A 213 -3.47 0.35 10.24
N ASN A 214 -3.84 0.03 8.98
CA ASN A 214 -3.69 -1.32 8.44
C ASN A 214 -2.21 -1.71 8.26
N ASP A 215 -1.34 -0.78 7.86
CA ASP A 215 0.09 -1.05 7.69
C ASP A 215 0.83 -1.20 9.02
N ILE A 216 0.44 -0.44 10.05
CA ILE A 216 0.91 -0.66 11.43
C ILE A 216 0.54 -2.08 11.88
N TYR A 217 -0.71 -2.50 11.65
CA TYR A 217 -1.12 -3.88 11.93
C TYR A 217 -0.30 -4.89 11.11
N GLY A 218 -0.10 -4.62 9.83
CA GLY A 218 0.71 -5.45 8.93
C GLY A 218 2.13 -5.66 9.47
N PHE A 219 2.78 -4.60 9.93
CA PHE A 219 4.11 -4.68 10.54
C PHE A 219 4.14 -5.55 11.79
N ILE A 220 3.17 -5.37 12.69
CA ILE A 220 3.05 -6.18 13.90
C ILE A 220 2.84 -7.65 13.54
N ASN A 221 1.92 -7.93 12.61
CA ASN A 221 1.59 -9.30 12.22
C ASN A 221 2.75 -10.00 11.50
N TRP A 222 3.47 -9.32 10.60
CA TRP A 222 4.63 -9.90 9.92
C TRP A 222 5.78 -10.25 10.86
N ASN A 223 6.01 -9.45 11.90
CA ASN A 223 6.99 -9.78 12.94
C ASN A 223 6.56 -11.03 13.75
N ARG A 224 5.25 -11.21 14.00
CA ARG A 224 4.73 -12.44 14.62
C ARG A 224 4.90 -13.65 13.70
N LEU A 225 4.51 -13.51 12.42
CA LEU A 225 4.65 -14.57 11.42
C LEU A 225 6.13 -14.97 11.22
N MET A 226 7.03 -14.00 11.19
CA MET A 226 8.47 -14.25 11.08
C MET A 226 8.99 -15.10 12.24
N LYS A 227 8.60 -14.79 13.48
CA LYS A 227 8.95 -15.59 14.67
C LYS A 227 8.38 -17.01 14.56
N GLN A 228 7.13 -17.17 14.14
CA GLN A 228 6.48 -18.49 13.94
C GLN A 228 7.11 -19.31 12.82
N GLN A 229 7.68 -18.68 11.80
CA GLN A 229 8.34 -19.37 10.69
C GLN A 229 9.78 -19.76 11.01
N SER A 230 10.38 -19.20 12.06
CA SER A 230 11.76 -19.50 12.52
C SER A 230 11.79 -20.54 13.63
N SER A 231 10.66 -20.83 14.28
CA SER A 231 10.49 -21.92 15.26
C SER A 231 10.20 -23.23 14.57
#